data_d77bc613767814112da6432b151a18bf
#
_entry.id   d77bc613767814112da6432b151a18bf
#
_cell.length_a   1.000
_cell.length_b   1.000
_cell.length_c   1.000
_cell.angle_alpha   90.00
_cell.angle_beta   90.00
_cell.angle_gamma   90.00
#
_symmetry.space_group_name_H-M   'P 1'
#
loop_
_entity.id
_entity.type
_entity.pdbx_description
1 polymer ?
#
loop_
_entity_poly.entity_id
_entity_poly.type
_entity_poly.pdbx_seq_one_letter_code
_entity_poly.pdbx_strand_id
1 'polypeptide(L)'
;MTPTLRTTSKIFVSTVITFGLVLGVGAIPTQAATSTGVTYVAVIDAGSSGSRIALYEEGLQPLGSPNRLMEEKPKVLPLSDFESNPTEAGPAGIGPLLDALDVYLVANNIEKSSVSVSALATAGLRNVEQRDAAASAAIVAAVTAYIPTRGYAVGEVAIMSGQREALYAWLDANASDGTLADGDNTIGIIEIGGASAQVAFASPTPGGRGVEAVQVGPLTFNVVALSYLGLGQNDARMYMRELGRKGAECFPNNAPKKAPLVYEAKSTTPLKATAANFNTVKCQRAYDSVIKTAGASVLNKANNDRIRPTEIRTLPGYSNAKFKGVSSITYNMNTLKLKPGRALGTRFQKAITTTCAGKNAWTKVSALYRDPQDSFAEGLCANSQYTHQFTYGDQGVRVPQKRITVDTMLTKDQPSWSKGFALTQLNR
;
A
#
# COMPACT_ATOMS: atom_id res chain seq x y z
N MET A 1 7.69 -17.35 -84.69
CA MET A 1 9.10 -17.63 -84.37
C MET A 1 9.35 -16.99 -83.00
N THR A 2 9.29 -17.79 -81.98
CA THR A 2 9.51 -17.40 -80.56
C THR A 2 10.61 -18.26 -79.99
N PRO A 3 11.68 -17.71 -79.43
CA PRO A 3 12.70 -18.50 -78.73
C PRO A 3 12.32 -18.67 -77.26
N THR A 4 12.33 -19.90 -76.85
CA THR A 4 12.20 -20.42 -75.51
C THR A 4 13.50 -20.14 -74.72
N LEU A 5 13.39 -19.40 -73.61
CA LEU A 5 14.47 -19.28 -72.62
C LEU A 5 14.27 -20.36 -71.55
N ARG A 6 15.27 -21.23 -71.46
CA ARG A 6 15.44 -22.20 -70.36
C ARG A 6 16.00 -21.49 -69.13
N THR A 7 15.27 -21.49 -68.03
CA THR A 7 15.75 -21.02 -66.74
C THR A 7 16.23 -22.20 -65.92
N THR A 8 17.52 -22.24 -65.65
CA THR A 8 18.15 -23.19 -64.76
C THR A 8 17.98 -22.72 -63.29
N SER A 9 17.18 -23.47 -62.52
CA SER A 9 17.06 -23.26 -61.09
C SER A 9 18.30 -23.76 -60.37
N LYS A 10 19.03 -22.83 -59.74
CA LYS A 10 20.04 -23.18 -58.74
C LYS A 10 19.33 -23.34 -57.38
N ILE A 11 19.39 -24.55 -56.86
CA ILE A 11 18.97 -24.87 -55.51
C ILE A 11 20.01 -24.33 -54.54
N PHE A 12 19.69 -23.27 -53.80
CA PHE A 12 20.46 -22.87 -52.64
C PHE A 12 19.97 -23.67 -51.43
N VAL A 13 20.80 -24.58 -50.96
CA VAL A 13 20.58 -25.21 -49.65
C VAL A 13 20.98 -24.21 -48.59
N SER A 14 20.01 -23.59 -47.97
CA SER A 14 20.18 -22.71 -46.82
C SER A 14 20.20 -23.58 -45.56
N THR A 15 21.38 -23.76 -44.98
CA THR A 15 21.54 -24.39 -43.69
C THR A 15 21.02 -23.40 -42.64
N VAL A 16 19.82 -23.63 -42.13
CA VAL A 16 19.26 -22.89 -40.98
C VAL A 16 19.99 -23.43 -39.75
N ILE A 17 20.95 -22.67 -39.22
CA ILE A 17 21.51 -22.90 -37.90
C ILE A 17 20.46 -22.33 -36.92
N THR A 18 19.65 -23.21 -36.34
CA THR A 18 18.73 -22.87 -35.24
C THR A 18 19.60 -22.68 -33.99
N PHE A 19 19.93 -21.42 -33.66
CA PHE A 19 20.39 -21.08 -32.32
C PHE A 19 19.19 -21.27 -31.38
N GLY A 20 19.14 -22.41 -30.72
CA GLY A 20 18.26 -22.64 -29.59
C GLY A 20 18.66 -21.67 -28.46
N LEU A 21 17.96 -20.55 -28.35
CA LEU A 21 18.01 -19.71 -27.16
C LEU A 21 17.28 -20.50 -26.04
N VAL A 22 18.05 -21.31 -25.32
CA VAL A 22 17.60 -21.86 -24.04
C VAL A 22 17.51 -20.65 -23.10
N LEU A 23 16.33 -20.04 -23.01
CA LEU A 23 15.96 -19.20 -21.89
C LEU A 23 15.96 -20.13 -20.67
N GLY A 24 17.13 -20.30 -20.07
CA GLY A 24 17.24 -20.80 -18.73
C GLY A 24 16.43 -19.86 -17.86
N VAL A 25 15.24 -20.30 -17.46
CA VAL A 25 14.58 -19.79 -16.27
C VAL A 25 15.58 -20.10 -15.15
N GLY A 26 16.47 -19.17 -14.90
CA GLY A 26 17.33 -19.22 -13.74
C GLY A 26 16.39 -19.22 -12.54
N ALA A 27 16.19 -20.39 -11.97
CA ALA A 27 15.74 -20.50 -10.60
C ALA A 27 16.69 -19.57 -9.83
N ILE A 28 16.16 -18.45 -9.36
CA ILE A 28 16.85 -17.60 -8.39
C ILE A 28 17.17 -18.58 -7.27
N PRO A 29 18.44 -18.84 -6.96
CA PRO A 29 18.76 -19.66 -5.82
C PRO A 29 18.12 -18.92 -4.64
N THR A 30 17.04 -19.41 -4.10
CA THR A 30 16.67 -19.17 -2.73
C THR A 30 17.84 -19.74 -1.93
N GLN A 31 18.83 -18.90 -1.69
CA GLN A 31 19.81 -19.17 -0.65
C GLN A 31 18.97 -19.28 0.62
N ALA A 32 18.66 -20.53 0.97
CA ALA A 32 18.29 -20.86 2.32
C ALA A 32 19.50 -20.44 3.15
N ALA A 33 19.49 -19.21 3.64
CA ALA A 33 20.34 -18.81 4.72
C ALA A 33 19.95 -19.76 5.85
N THR A 34 20.85 -20.71 6.14
CA THR A 34 20.81 -21.45 7.38
C THR A 34 20.77 -20.40 8.47
N SER A 35 19.58 -20.17 9.04
CA SER A 35 19.35 -19.19 10.08
C SER A 35 19.94 -19.70 11.38
N THR A 36 21.26 -19.62 11.49
CA THR A 36 21.91 -19.74 12.78
C THR A 36 21.63 -18.44 13.54
N GLY A 37 20.58 -18.45 14.37
CA GLY A 37 20.45 -17.51 15.45
C GLY A 37 19.61 -16.23 15.25
N VAL A 38 18.91 -16.03 14.13
CA VAL A 38 17.99 -14.89 14.03
C VAL A 38 16.70 -15.19 14.80
N THR A 39 16.50 -14.47 15.90
CA THR A 39 15.29 -14.60 16.74
C THR A 39 14.34 -13.43 16.53
N TYR A 40 14.85 -12.33 15.97
CA TYR A 40 14.10 -11.08 15.80
C TYR A 40 14.15 -10.58 14.36
N VAL A 41 13.04 -10.03 13.90
CA VAL A 41 12.95 -9.40 12.59
C VAL A 41 12.58 -7.93 12.77
N ALA A 42 13.49 -7.05 12.38
CA ALA A 42 13.20 -5.63 12.28
C ALA A 42 12.76 -5.31 10.86
N VAL A 43 11.63 -4.62 10.72
CA VAL A 43 11.06 -4.23 9.43
C VAL A 43 10.97 -2.71 9.35
N ILE A 44 11.67 -2.16 8.37
CA ILE A 44 11.53 -0.76 7.97
C ILE A 44 10.42 -0.69 6.91
N ASP A 45 9.30 -0.06 7.29
CA ASP A 45 8.22 0.31 6.39
C ASP A 45 8.55 1.68 5.79
N ALA A 46 9.05 1.70 4.56
CA ALA A 46 9.36 2.92 3.84
C ALA A 46 8.14 3.38 3.03
N GLY A 47 7.21 4.03 3.72
CA GLY A 47 5.96 4.54 3.16
C GLY A 47 6.14 5.82 2.34
N SER A 48 5.10 6.19 1.56
CA SER A 48 5.07 7.42 0.75
C SER A 48 5.06 8.72 1.58
N SER A 49 4.72 8.63 2.85
CA SER A 49 4.59 9.78 3.76
C SER A 49 5.65 9.82 4.86
N GLY A 50 6.60 8.91 4.83
CA GLY A 50 7.64 8.74 5.83
C GLY A 50 7.90 7.28 6.13
N SER A 51 8.98 7.01 6.85
CA SER A 51 9.41 5.67 7.20
C SER A 51 9.25 5.41 8.70
N ARG A 52 9.07 4.15 9.06
CA ARG A 52 9.03 3.66 10.44
C ARG A 52 9.76 2.34 10.53
N ILE A 53 10.23 2.00 11.73
CA ILE A 53 10.82 0.71 12.04
C ILE A 53 10.02 0.03 13.14
N ALA A 54 9.83 -1.28 13.01
CA ALA A 54 9.25 -2.10 14.05
C ALA A 54 10.08 -3.37 14.23
N LEU A 55 10.23 -3.82 15.47
CA LEU A 55 10.90 -5.06 15.84
C LEU A 55 9.86 -6.10 16.22
N TYR A 56 10.02 -7.30 15.69
CA TYR A 56 9.12 -8.42 15.89
C TYR A 56 9.86 -9.66 16.39
N GLU A 57 9.19 -10.43 17.24
CA GLU A 57 9.55 -11.79 17.59
C GLU A 57 8.40 -12.74 17.26
N GLU A 58 8.63 -14.03 17.30
CA GLU A 58 7.61 -15.05 17.06
C GLU A 58 6.42 -14.88 18.00
N GLY A 59 5.22 -15.06 17.46
CA GLY A 59 3.98 -14.98 18.25
C GLY A 59 3.84 -16.18 19.21
N LEU A 60 3.08 -15.98 20.28
CA LEU A 60 2.85 -17.02 21.31
C LEU A 60 2.00 -18.19 20.80
N GLN A 61 1.29 -18.02 19.69
CA GLN A 61 0.43 -19.05 19.11
C GLN A 61 0.96 -19.46 17.73
N PRO A 62 0.90 -20.75 17.38
CA PRO A 62 1.21 -21.19 16.02
C PRO A 62 0.39 -20.40 14.98
N LEU A 63 1.05 -19.85 13.95
CA LEU A 63 0.43 -18.99 12.94
C LEU A 63 -0.25 -17.74 13.51
N GLY A 64 0.00 -17.40 14.76
CA GLY A 64 -0.45 -16.16 15.38
C GLY A 64 0.33 -14.95 14.87
N SER A 65 -0.23 -13.78 15.06
CA SER A 65 0.44 -12.54 14.70
C SER A 65 1.76 -12.40 15.48
N PRO A 66 2.86 -11.99 14.84
CA PRO A 66 4.12 -11.73 15.53
C PRO A 66 3.95 -10.74 16.66
N ASN A 67 4.65 -10.96 17.75
CA ASN A 67 4.68 -10.00 18.85
C ASN A 67 5.53 -8.80 18.45
N ARG A 68 4.93 -7.59 18.46
CA ARG A 68 5.64 -6.36 18.16
C ARG A 68 6.24 -5.78 19.44
N LEU A 69 7.58 -5.86 19.54
CA LEU A 69 8.34 -5.39 20.69
C LEU A 69 8.49 -3.87 20.72
N MET A 70 8.72 -3.26 19.55
CA MET A 70 8.80 -1.81 19.41
C MET A 70 8.25 -1.34 18.06
N GLU A 71 7.82 -0.09 18.01
CA GLU A 71 7.59 0.68 16.78
C GLU A 71 8.00 2.12 17.02
N GLU A 72 8.90 2.61 16.17
CA GLU A 72 9.37 4.00 16.23
C GLU A 72 9.21 4.70 14.89
N LYS A 73 8.87 5.97 14.97
CA LYS A 73 8.67 6.89 13.84
C LYS A 73 9.45 8.17 14.04
N PRO A 74 10.78 8.10 14.11
CA PRO A 74 11.56 9.32 14.13
C PRO A 74 11.24 10.14 12.88
N LYS A 75 11.36 11.44 12.97
CA LYS A 75 11.05 12.35 11.87
C LYS A 75 12.12 12.20 10.79
N VAL A 76 11.85 11.32 9.82
CA VAL A 76 12.67 11.09 8.63
C VAL A 76 11.88 11.36 7.36
N LEU A 77 12.60 11.71 6.30
CA LEU A 77 11.99 11.89 4.97
C LEU A 77 11.60 10.53 4.39
N PRO A 78 10.54 10.47 3.56
CA PRO A 78 10.26 9.30 2.76
C PRO A 78 11.44 8.93 1.88
N LEU A 79 11.72 7.64 1.64
CA LEU A 79 12.82 7.25 0.75
C LEU A 79 12.68 7.82 -0.66
N SER A 80 11.47 8.11 -1.12
CA SER A 80 11.22 8.78 -2.40
C SER A 80 11.80 10.20 -2.49
N ASP A 81 12.13 10.84 -1.36
CA ASP A 81 12.69 12.19 -1.35
C ASP A 81 14.19 12.21 -1.64
N PHE A 82 14.84 11.04 -1.62
CA PHE A 82 16.24 10.85 -1.97
C PHE A 82 16.47 10.59 -3.46
N GLU A 83 15.47 10.77 -4.33
CA GLU A 83 15.56 10.57 -5.78
C GLU A 83 16.74 11.33 -6.42
N SER A 84 16.99 12.56 -5.97
CA SER A 84 18.10 13.40 -6.45
C SER A 84 19.44 13.13 -5.76
N ASN A 85 19.44 12.45 -4.63
CA ASN A 85 20.64 12.11 -3.85
C ASN A 85 20.52 10.73 -3.20
N PRO A 86 20.51 9.64 -3.98
CA PRO A 86 20.26 8.27 -3.51
C PRO A 86 21.21 7.79 -2.42
N THR A 87 22.45 8.27 -2.38
CA THR A 87 23.46 7.87 -1.39
C THR A 87 23.07 8.24 0.04
N GLU A 88 22.28 9.29 0.22
CA GLU A 88 21.80 9.73 1.53
C GLU A 88 20.62 8.88 2.04
N ALA A 89 20.03 8.02 1.22
CA ALA A 89 18.91 7.17 1.64
C ALA A 89 19.30 6.20 2.79
N GLY A 90 20.57 5.78 2.86
CA GLY A 90 21.12 5.02 3.99
C GLY A 90 21.22 5.89 5.25
N PRO A 91 22.16 6.84 5.33
CA PRO A 91 22.46 7.58 6.56
C PRO A 91 21.31 8.51 6.99
N ALA A 92 20.73 9.29 6.08
CA ALA A 92 19.66 10.24 6.41
C ALA A 92 18.25 9.64 6.32
N GLY A 93 18.04 8.63 5.47
CA GLY A 93 16.73 8.01 5.29
C GLY A 93 16.43 6.94 6.34
N ILE A 94 17.34 5.98 6.59
CA ILE A 94 17.11 4.90 7.55
C ILE A 94 18.00 4.97 8.80
N GLY A 95 19.06 5.75 8.79
CA GLY A 95 19.97 5.89 9.92
C GLY A 95 19.26 6.19 11.25
N PRO A 96 18.41 7.23 11.34
CA PRO A 96 17.67 7.53 12.58
C PRO A 96 16.72 6.42 13.03
N LEU A 97 16.22 5.59 12.12
CA LEU A 97 15.41 4.42 12.44
C LEU A 97 16.26 3.34 13.13
N LEU A 98 17.47 3.10 12.60
CA LEU A 98 18.42 2.16 13.19
C LEU A 98 18.97 2.67 14.53
N ASP A 99 19.14 3.99 14.70
CA ASP A 99 19.50 4.59 16.00
C ASP A 99 18.42 4.30 17.07
N ALA A 100 17.14 4.44 16.70
CA ALA A 100 16.04 4.09 17.60
C ALA A 100 16.02 2.59 17.95
N LEU A 101 16.30 1.73 16.95
CA LEU A 101 16.44 0.30 17.18
C LEU A 101 17.60 0.00 18.13
N ASP A 102 18.78 0.61 17.92
CA ASP A 102 19.96 0.44 18.78
C ASP A 102 19.64 0.76 20.25
N VAL A 103 18.96 1.88 20.48
CA VAL A 103 18.54 2.27 21.85
C VAL A 103 17.64 1.20 22.48
N TYR A 104 16.69 0.68 21.72
CA TYR A 104 15.79 -0.35 22.21
C TYR A 104 16.53 -1.65 22.54
N LEU A 105 17.39 -2.13 21.64
CA LEU A 105 18.14 -3.38 21.82
C LEU A 105 19.04 -3.32 23.06
N VAL A 106 19.76 -2.23 23.26
CA VAL A 106 20.60 -2.02 24.44
C VAL A 106 19.77 -2.05 25.72
N ALA A 107 18.64 -1.33 25.74
CA ALA A 107 17.75 -1.27 26.91
C ALA A 107 17.13 -2.63 27.29
N ASN A 108 17.02 -3.55 26.33
CA ASN A 108 16.39 -4.88 26.53
C ASN A 108 17.41 -6.03 26.48
N ASN A 109 18.72 -5.75 26.46
CA ASN A 109 19.81 -6.74 26.38
C ASN A 109 19.65 -7.71 25.19
N ILE A 110 19.22 -7.20 24.03
CA ILE A 110 19.09 -7.96 22.78
C ILE A 110 20.35 -7.74 21.94
N GLU A 111 21.01 -8.83 21.57
CA GLU A 111 22.19 -8.77 20.72
C GLU A 111 21.85 -8.45 19.26
N LYS A 112 22.58 -7.50 18.65
CA LYS A 112 22.36 -7.13 17.23
C LYS A 112 22.47 -8.31 16.27
N SER A 113 23.35 -9.28 16.57
CA SER A 113 23.55 -10.49 15.77
C SER A 113 22.32 -11.40 15.69
N SER A 114 21.38 -11.26 16.64
CA SER A 114 20.11 -11.98 16.63
C SER A 114 18.99 -11.26 15.83
N VAL A 115 19.28 -10.09 15.27
CA VAL A 115 18.30 -9.27 14.57
C VAL A 115 18.63 -9.20 13.06
N SER A 116 17.66 -9.57 12.23
CA SER A 116 17.68 -9.32 10.79
C SER A 116 16.89 -8.05 10.47
N VAL A 117 17.49 -7.14 9.70
CA VAL A 117 16.82 -5.88 9.29
C VAL A 117 16.39 -5.97 7.84
N SER A 118 15.10 -5.87 7.61
CA SER A 118 14.50 -5.76 6.28
C SER A 118 13.99 -4.32 6.04
N ALA A 119 14.15 -3.81 4.83
CA ALA A 119 13.64 -2.49 4.44
C ALA A 119 12.82 -2.62 3.16
N LEU A 120 11.50 -2.48 3.29
CA LEU A 120 10.59 -2.62 2.16
C LEU A 120 9.93 -1.28 1.87
N ALA A 121 10.19 -0.78 0.67
CA ALA A 121 9.60 0.45 0.18
C ALA A 121 8.29 0.14 -0.56
N THR A 122 7.28 0.99 -0.34
CA THR A 122 5.96 0.80 -0.90
C THR A 122 5.65 1.81 -2.01
N ALA A 123 4.43 2.28 -2.13
CA ALA A 123 3.94 3.10 -3.25
C ALA A 123 4.77 4.35 -3.53
N GLY A 124 5.39 4.97 -2.52
CA GLY A 124 6.24 6.15 -2.71
C GLY A 124 7.41 5.85 -3.65
N LEU A 125 8.14 4.76 -3.40
CA LEU A 125 9.29 4.39 -4.22
C LEU A 125 8.86 3.70 -5.52
N ARG A 126 7.71 3.00 -5.57
CA ARG A 126 7.11 2.54 -6.83
C ARG A 126 6.81 3.70 -7.80
N ASN A 127 6.40 4.85 -7.28
CA ASN A 127 6.20 6.07 -8.08
C ASN A 127 7.53 6.62 -8.62
N VAL A 128 8.63 6.54 -7.85
CA VAL A 128 9.97 6.89 -8.34
C VAL A 128 10.40 5.92 -9.44
N GLU A 129 10.27 4.61 -9.20
CA GLU A 129 10.64 3.55 -10.13
C GLU A 129 10.04 3.74 -11.53
N GLN A 130 8.78 4.21 -11.60
CA GLN A 130 8.10 4.45 -12.86
C GLN A 130 8.65 5.64 -13.67
N ARG A 131 9.16 6.67 -13.00
CA ARG A 131 9.70 7.86 -13.69
C ARG A 131 11.21 7.85 -13.79
N ASP A 132 11.90 7.22 -12.83
CA ASP A 132 13.35 7.08 -12.79
C ASP A 132 13.73 5.75 -12.10
N ALA A 133 13.79 4.68 -12.86
CA ALA A 133 14.16 3.35 -12.38
C ALA A 133 15.62 3.29 -11.88
N ALA A 134 16.52 4.12 -12.42
CA ALA A 134 17.91 4.16 -11.99
C ALA A 134 18.04 4.79 -10.59
N ALA A 135 17.34 5.90 -10.33
CA ALA A 135 17.34 6.54 -9.03
C ALA A 135 16.72 5.60 -7.97
N SER A 136 15.61 4.93 -8.28
CA SER A 136 14.99 4.00 -7.35
C SER A 136 15.89 2.80 -7.01
N ALA A 137 16.57 2.23 -7.99
CA ALA A 137 17.54 1.17 -7.79
C ALA A 137 18.76 1.64 -6.95
N ALA A 138 19.24 2.86 -7.18
CA ALA A 138 20.33 3.45 -6.40
C ALA A 138 19.92 3.68 -4.93
N ILE A 139 18.68 4.10 -4.67
CA ILE A 139 18.16 4.22 -3.30
C ILE A 139 18.15 2.86 -2.59
N VAL A 140 17.64 1.81 -3.26
CA VAL A 140 17.61 0.45 -2.69
C VAL A 140 19.03 -0.04 -2.41
N ALA A 141 19.98 0.17 -3.34
CA ALA A 141 21.38 -0.20 -3.17
C ALA A 141 22.03 0.53 -1.98
N ALA A 142 21.79 1.83 -1.82
CA ALA A 142 22.32 2.62 -0.71
C ALA A 142 21.79 2.13 0.66
N VAL A 143 20.48 1.83 0.75
CA VAL A 143 19.88 1.26 1.95
C VAL A 143 20.46 -0.12 2.26
N THR A 144 20.60 -0.99 1.25
CA THR A 144 21.17 -2.34 1.39
C THR A 144 22.61 -2.28 1.90
N ALA A 145 23.43 -1.39 1.34
CA ALA A 145 24.82 -1.23 1.75
C ALA A 145 24.97 -0.63 3.16
N TYR A 146 24.00 0.18 3.61
CA TYR A 146 24.09 0.88 4.90
C TYR A 146 23.78 -0.03 6.10
N ILE A 147 22.83 -0.95 5.98
CA ILE A 147 22.40 -1.84 7.10
C ILE A 147 23.58 -2.59 7.74
N PRO A 148 24.48 -3.28 7.00
CA PRO A 148 25.58 -4.01 7.59
C PRO A 148 26.63 -3.11 8.24
N THR A 149 26.78 -1.84 7.81
CA THR A 149 27.70 -0.90 8.47
C THR A 149 27.26 -0.57 9.92
N ARG A 150 26.00 -0.85 10.25
CA ARG A 150 25.43 -0.69 11.60
C ARG A 150 25.51 -1.98 12.44
N GLY A 151 26.08 -3.06 11.89
CA GLY A 151 26.27 -4.34 12.58
C GLY A 151 25.05 -5.26 12.55
N TYR A 152 24.09 -5.03 11.65
CA TYR A 152 22.91 -5.86 11.49
C TYR A 152 23.06 -6.87 10.34
N ALA A 153 22.41 -8.03 10.48
CA ALA A 153 22.17 -8.91 9.35
C ALA A 153 21.17 -8.27 8.39
N VAL A 154 21.47 -8.36 7.09
CA VAL A 154 20.58 -7.83 6.05
C VAL A 154 19.51 -8.86 5.72
N GLY A 155 18.25 -8.50 5.89
CA GLY A 155 17.10 -9.24 5.41
C GLY A 155 16.74 -8.85 3.97
N GLU A 156 15.46 -8.75 3.68
CA GLU A 156 15.01 -8.30 2.35
C GLU A 156 15.02 -6.76 2.26
N VAL A 157 15.74 -6.23 1.26
CA VAL A 157 15.71 -4.79 0.92
C VAL A 157 15.22 -4.65 -0.51
N ALA A 158 14.01 -4.11 -0.68
CA ALA A 158 13.35 -4.08 -2.00
C ALA A 158 12.25 -3.03 -2.11
N ILE A 159 11.89 -2.72 -3.36
CA ILE A 159 10.60 -2.09 -3.66
C ILE A 159 9.56 -3.21 -3.71
N MET A 160 8.70 -3.25 -2.72
CA MET A 160 7.67 -4.28 -2.60
C MET A 160 6.53 -4.04 -3.59
N SER A 161 6.12 -5.10 -4.31
CA SER A 161 4.93 -5.00 -5.16
C SER A 161 3.68 -4.72 -4.33
N GLY A 162 2.72 -4.03 -4.93
CA GLY A 162 1.47 -3.72 -4.23
C GLY A 162 0.64 -4.97 -3.89
N GLN A 163 0.77 -6.03 -4.68
CA GLN A 163 0.13 -7.32 -4.40
C GLN A 163 0.72 -7.97 -3.14
N ARG A 164 2.05 -7.95 -2.99
CA ARG A 164 2.69 -8.44 -1.76
C ARG A 164 2.29 -7.59 -0.55
N GLU A 165 2.19 -6.27 -0.71
CA GLU A 165 1.69 -5.37 0.33
C GLU A 165 0.27 -5.77 0.77
N ALA A 166 -0.65 -5.98 -0.19
CA ALA A 166 -2.00 -6.45 0.07
C ALA A 166 -2.04 -7.82 0.76
N LEU A 167 -1.21 -8.75 0.29
CA LEU A 167 -1.10 -10.11 0.80
C LEU A 167 -0.62 -10.14 2.26
N TYR A 168 0.43 -9.40 2.56
CA TYR A 168 0.96 -9.35 3.93
C TYR A 168 0.01 -8.65 4.90
N ALA A 169 -0.68 -7.57 4.46
CA ALA A 169 -1.72 -6.96 5.28
C ALA A 169 -2.87 -7.93 5.57
N TRP A 170 -3.25 -8.77 4.59
CA TRP A 170 -4.24 -9.82 4.77
C TRP A 170 -3.76 -10.90 5.75
N LEU A 171 -2.49 -11.33 5.65
CA LEU A 171 -1.91 -12.31 6.58
C LEU A 171 -1.96 -11.84 8.02
N ASP A 172 -1.50 -10.60 8.29
CA ASP A 172 -1.52 -10.09 9.67
C ASP A 172 -2.95 -9.91 10.19
N ALA A 173 -3.88 -9.45 9.37
CA ALA A 173 -5.27 -9.32 9.77
C ALA A 173 -5.84 -10.66 10.26
N ASN A 174 -5.56 -11.74 9.54
CA ASN A 174 -6.06 -13.07 9.85
C ASN A 174 -5.27 -13.76 10.96
N ALA A 175 -3.97 -13.53 11.07
CA ALA A 175 -3.17 -14.00 12.19
C ALA A 175 -3.59 -13.33 13.50
N SER A 176 -3.83 -12.00 13.47
CA SER A 176 -4.27 -11.23 14.65
C SER A 176 -5.66 -11.62 15.14
N ASP A 177 -6.57 -11.92 14.21
CA ASP A 177 -7.94 -12.33 14.55
C ASP A 177 -8.05 -13.86 14.82
N GLY A 178 -6.93 -14.63 14.72
CA GLY A 178 -6.88 -16.08 14.91
C GLY A 178 -7.57 -16.90 13.82
N THR A 179 -7.94 -16.25 12.70
CA THR A 179 -8.67 -16.90 11.60
C THR A 179 -7.75 -17.56 10.56
N LEU A 180 -6.43 -17.34 10.67
CA LEU A 180 -5.48 -17.94 9.73
C LEU A 180 -5.44 -19.47 9.85
N ALA A 181 -5.56 -20.00 11.06
CA ALA A 181 -5.61 -21.43 11.31
C ALA A 181 -6.92 -22.09 10.87
N ASP A 182 -8.01 -21.32 10.73
CA ASP A 182 -9.37 -21.79 10.40
C ASP A 182 -9.66 -21.67 8.88
N GLY A 183 -8.69 -21.39 8.05
CA GLY A 183 -8.75 -21.38 6.56
C GLY A 183 -10.02 -20.85 5.90
N ASP A 184 -11.18 -21.37 6.30
CA ASP A 184 -12.49 -21.08 5.69
C ASP A 184 -13.15 -19.79 6.21
N ASN A 185 -12.74 -19.27 7.37
CA ASN A 185 -13.34 -18.11 8.02
C ASN A 185 -12.49 -16.84 7.95
N THR A 186 -11.52 -16.82 7.04
CA THR A 186 -10.65 -15.67 6.87
C THR A 186 -11.42 -14.40 6.49
N ILE A 187 -10.91 -13.27 6.98
CA ILE A 187 -11.44 -11.95 6.62
C ILE A 187 -10.62 -11.33 5.49
N GLY A 188 -11.29 -10.63 4.58
CA GLY A 188 -10.63 -9.79 3.60
C GLY A 188 -10.19 -8.45 4.21
N ILE A 189 -9.29 -7.75 3.54
CA ILE A 189 -8.89 -6.38 3.90
C ILE A 189 -9.19 -5.41 2.76
N ILE A 190 -9.48 -4.17 3.14
CA ILE A 190 -9.41 -3.01 2.26
C ILE A 190 -8.53 -2.00 2.95
N GLU A 191 -7.40 -1.70 2.33
CA GLU A 191 -6.46 -0.71 2.81
C GLU A 191 -6.42 0.47 1.85
N ILE A 192 -6.42 1.69 2.39
CA ILE A 192 -6.18 2.91 1.62
C ILE A 192 -5.00 3.62 2.28
N GLY A 193 -3.84 3.53 1.65
CA GLY A 193 -2.64 4.24 2.06
C GLY A 193 -2.59 5.68 1.54
N GLY A 194 -1.40 6.28 1.53
CA GLY A 194 -1.16 7.62 0.96
C GLY A 194 -1.19 7.62 -0.56
N ALA A 195 -0.50 6.68 -1.20
CA ALA A 195 -0.28 6.64 -2.65
C ALA A 195 -0.91 5.43 -3.35
N SER A 196 -1.29 4.37 -2.63
CA SER A 196 -1.97 3.21 -3.21
C SER A 196 -3.14 2.73 -2.36
N ALA A 197 -4.03 1.95 -2.96
CA ALA A 197 -5.09 1.23 -2.28
C ALA A 197 -4.97 -0.27 -2.55
N GLN A 198 -5.17 -1.10 -1.52
CA GLN A 198 -5.05 -2.55 -1.56
C GLN A 198 -6.39 -3.20 -1.23
N VAL A 199 -6.64 -4.34 -1.88
CA VAL A 199 -7.76 -5.22 -1.57
C VAL A 199 -7.27 -6.66 -1.60
N ALA A 200 -7.47 -7.38 -0.50
CA ALA A 200 -7.15 -8.80 -0.47
C ALA A 200 -8.22 -9.62 0.27
N PHE A 201 -8.46 -10.83 -0.20
CA PHE A 201 -9.39 -11.80 0.40
C PHE A 201 -9.09 -13.21 -0.11
N ALA A 202 -9.45 -14.22 0.68
CA ALA A 202 -9.23 -15.61 0.30
C ALA A 202 -9.94 -15.97 -1.02
N SER A 203 -9.23 -16.72 -1.86
CA SER A 203 -9.77 -17.33 -3.08
C SER A 203 -10.03 -18.83 -2.84
N PRO A 204 -11.21 -19.34 -3.21
CA PRO A 204 -11.48 -20.78 -3.11
C PRO A 204 -10.72 -21.59 -4.17
N THR A 205 -10.12 -20.93 -5.17
CA THR A 205 -9.43 -21.59 -6.28
C THR A 205 -8.01 -21.08 -6.43
N PRO A 206 -7.01 -21.96 -6.55
CA PRO A 206 -5.64 -21.55 -6.86
C PRO A 206 -5.53 -21.03 -8.31
N GLY A 207 -4.58 -20.14 -8.53
CA GLY A 207 -4.16 -19.73 -9.89
C GLY A 207 -5.20 -18.92 -10.70
N GLY A 208 -6.20 -18.33 -10.04
CA GLY A 208 -7.15 -17.43 -10.70
C GLY A 208 -6.56 -16.03 -10.95
N ARG A 209 -7.29 -15.18 -11.69
CA ARG A 209 -6.90 -13.79 -11.93
C ARG A 209 -6.71 -13.04 -10.61
N GLY A 210 -5.55 -12.42 -10.46
CA GLY A 210 -5.19 -11.66 -9.26
C GLY A 210 -4.99 -12.51 -8.01
N VAL A 211 -4.88 -13.84 -8.15
CA VAL A 211 -4.67 -14.76 -7.03
C VAL A 211 -3.19 -15.02 -6.83
N GLU A 212 -2.72 -14.73 -5.65
CA GLU A 212 -1.37 -15.02 -5.16
C GLU A 212 -1.43 -16.19 -4.19
N ALA A 213 -0.44 -17.08 -4.25
CA ALA A 213 -0.25 -18.13 -3.27
C ALA A 213 0.78 -17.69 -2.21
N VAL A 214 0.49 -17.90 -0.94
CA VAL A 214 1.41 -17.63 0.16
C VAL A 214 1.48 -18.82 1.09
N GLN A 215 2.70 -19.18 1.47
CA GLN A 215 2.96 -20.21 2.46
C GLN A 215 3.31 -19.58 3.81
N VAL A 216 2.70 -20.07 4.88
CA VAL A 216 3.03 -19.71 6.27
C VAL A 216 3.10 -21.01 7.07
N GLY A 217 4.31 -21.37 7.50
CA GLY A 217 4.54 -22.69 8.06
C GLY A 217 4.08 -23.80 7.10
N PRO A 218 3.29 -24.77 7.56
CA PRO A 218 2.79 -25.88 6.74
C PRO A 218 1.60 -25.51 5.84
N LEU A 219 1.00 -24.31 6.00
CA LEU A 219 -0.22 -23.93 5.31
C LEU A 219 0.07 -23.08 4.06
N THR A 220 -0.70 -23.33 3.00
CA THR A 220 -0.70 -22.51 1.79
C THR A 220 -2.07 -21.87 1.60
N PHE A 221 -2.08 -20.55 1.44
CA PHE A 221 -3.30 -19.78 1.21
C PHE A 221 -3.31 -19.24 -0.22
N ASN A 222 -4.47 -19.30 -0.87
CA ASN A 222 -4.71 -18.64 -2.14
C ASN A 222 -5.49 -17.36 -1.85
N VAL A 223 -4.93 -16.21 -2.22
CA VAL A 223 -5.47 -14.91 -1.86
C VAL A 223 -5.59 -14.05 -3.10
N VAL A 224 -6.78 -13.52 -3.36
CA VAL A 224 -6.91 -12.40 -4.30
C VAL A 224 -6.19 -11.22 -3.67
N ALA A 225 -5.13 -10.75 -4.30
CA ALA A 225 -4.30 -9.64 -3.80
C ALA A 225 -4.12 -8.59 -4.90
N LEU A 226 -4.74 -7.44 -4.74
CA LEU A 226 -4.80 -6.37 -5.71
C LEU A 226 -4.32 -5.07 -5.11
N SER A 227 -3.60 -4.27 -5.91
CA SER A 227 -3.13 -2.95 -5.51
C SER A 227 -3.25 -1.96 -6.64
N TYR A 228 -3.77 -0.78 -6.34
CA TYR A 228 -3.98 0.30 -7.28
C TYR A 228 -3.11 1.50 -6.91
N LEU A 229 -1.98 1.65 -7.59
CA LEU A 229 -1.11 2.81 -7.46
C LEU A 229 -1.82 4.06 -8.01
N GLY A 230 -1.66 5.19 -7.32
CA GLY A 230 -2.42 6.41 -7.59
C GLY A 230 -3.82 6.45 -6.97
N LEU A 231 -4.27 5.36 -6.33
CA LEU A 231 -5.53 5.27 -5.59
C LEU A 231 -5.32 5.21 -4.06
N GLY A 232 -4.20 5.71 -3.53
CA GLY A 232 -4.10 6.15 -2.15
C GLY A 232 -4.80 7.50 -1.96
N GLN A 233 -5.16 7.85 -0.72
CA GLN A 233 -5.97 9.06 -0.47
C GLN A 233 -5.29 10.36 -0.91
N ASN A 234 -3.96 10.45 -0.82
CA ASN A 234 -3.20 11.65 -1.21
C ASN A 234 -3.06 11.72 -2.73
N ASP A 235 -2.66 10.63 -3.37
CA ASP A 235 -2.51 10.56 -4.82
C ASP A 235 -3.85 10.71 -5.53
N ALA A 236 -4.92 10.11 -5.03
CA ALA A 236 -6.27 10.29 -5.58
C ALA A 236 -6.71 11.76 -5.53
N ARG A 237 -6.35 12.49 -4.47
CA ARG A 237 -6.62 13.92 -4.35
C ARG A 237 -5.77 14.74 -5.33
N MET A 238 -4.49 14.41 -5.51
CA MET A 238 -3.63 15.05 -6.52
C MET A 238 -4.13 14.75 -7.94
N TYR A 239 -4.44 13.50 -8.23
CA TYR A 239 -4.93 13.07 -9.55
C TYR A 239 -6.26 13.70 -9.94
N MET A 240 -7.15 13.97 -8.98
CA MET A 240 -8.38 14.73 -9.18
C MET A 240 -8.08 16.12 -9.78
N ARG A 241 -6.96 16.74 -9.42
CA ARG A 241 -6.53 18.05 -9.94
C ARG A 241 -5.99 17.95 -11.37
N GLU A 242 -5.17 16.94 -11.66
CA GLU A 242 -4.60 16.70 -12.99
C GLU A 242 -5.69 16.43 -14.02
N LEU A 243 -6.79 15.78 -13.64
CA LEU A 243 -7.96 15.61 -14.49
C LEU A 243 -8.74 16.91 -14.75
N GLY A 244 -8.21 18.08 -14.36
CA GLY A 244 -8.89 19.36 -14.49
C GLY A 244 -10.13 19.51 -13.61
N ARG A 245 -10.36 18.56 -12.69
CA ARG A 245 -11.43 18.62 -11.70
C ARG A 245 -10.99 19.59 -10.62
N LYS A 246 -11.63 20.73 -10.52
CA LYS A 246 -11.22 21.81 -9.60
C LYS A 246 -11.20 21.42 -8.13
N GLY A 247 -11.89 20.32 -7.75
CA GLY A 247 -11.88 19.71 -6.40
C GLY A 247 -12.31 20.62 -5.25
N ALA A 248 -12.63 21.88 -5.52
CA ALA A 248 -13.08 22.84 -4.51
C ALA A 248 -14.31 22.34 -3.75
N GLU A 249 -15.13 21.57 -4.42
CA GLU A 249 -16.35 20.97 -3.86
C GLU A 249 -16.07 19.82 -2.88
N CYS A 250 -14.80 19.39 -2.73
CA CYS A 250 -14.41 18.37 -1.76
C CYS A 250 -13.85 18.95 -0.46
N PHE A 251 -13.68 20.27 -0.36
CA PHE A 251 -13.10 20.94 0.80
C PHE A 251 -14.15 21.74 1.58
N PRO A 252 -14.00 21.85 2.92
CA PRO A 252 -14.95 22.56 3.75
C PRO A 252 -14.94 24.06 3.46
N ASN A 253 -16.11 24.70 3.60
CA ASN A 253 -16.20 26.15 3.47
C ASN A 253 -15.34 26.82 4.55
N ASN A 254 -14.70 27.94 4.15
CA ASN A 254 -13.85 28.73 5.03
C ASN A 254 -12.57 27.99 5.52
N ALA A 255 -12.14 26.92 4.85
CA ALA A 255 -10.82 26.35 5.10
C ALA A 255 -9.73 27.43 4.85
N PRO A 256 -8.64 27.44 5.63
CA PRO A 256 -7.54 28.39 5.44
C PRO A 256 -7.00 28.34 4.02
N LYS A 257 -6.80 29.50 3.40
CA LYS A 257 -6.32 29.60 2.01
C LYS A 257 -4.83 29.28 1.85
N LYS A 258 -4.10 28.98 2.93
CA LYS A 258 -2.64 29.15 2.99
C LYS A 258 -1.80 27.91 3.07
N ALA A 259 -2.31 26.76 3.44
CA ALA A 259 -1.44 25.59 3.54
C ALA A 259 -1.63 24.68 2.32
N PRO A 260 -0.65 24.57 1.40
CA PRO A 260 -0.57 23.35 0.61
C PRO A 260 -0.41 22.21 1.61
N LEU A 261 -1.23 21.18 1.52
CA LEU A 261 -0.99 19.93 2.25
C LEU A 261 0.46 19.52 2.00
N VAL A 262 1.14 19.01 3.00
CA VAL A 262 2.58 18.65 2.93
C VAL A 262 2.91 17.84 1.67
N TYR A 263 1.96 17.06 1.17
CA TYR A 263 2.06 16.28 -0.06
C TYR A 263 1.79 17.09 -1.35
N GLU A 264 1.15 18.24 -1.24
CA GLU A 264 0.87 19.11 -2.39
C GLU A 264 2.04 20.04 -2.70
N ALA A 265 2.96 20.23 -1.78
CA ALA A 265 4.20 20.98 -1.99
C ALA A 265 5.08 20.38 -3.10
N LYS A 266 4.92 19.09 -3.41
CA LYS A 266 5.58 18.42 -4.54
C LYS A 266 4.84 18.56 -5.86
N SER A 267 3.60 19.05 -5.88
CA SER A 267 2.86 19.32 -7.10
C SER A 267 3.33 20.65 -7.71
N THR A 268 3.71 20.62 -8.99
CA THR A 268 4.06 21.82 -9.75
C THR A 268 2.90 22.79 -9.93
N THR A 269 1.69 22.39 -9.56
CA THR A 269 0.46 23.20 -9.65
C THR A 269 -0.15 23.37 -8.27
N PRO A 270 0.18 24.45 -7.52
CA PRO A 270 -0.41 24.67 -6.21
C PRO A 270 -1.94 24.76 -6.32
N LEU A 271 -2.67 24.18 -5.36
CA LEU A 271 -4.09 24.45 -5.19
C LEU A 271 -4.25 25.93 -4.90
N LYS A 272 -4.63 26.72 -5.90
CA LYS A 272 -5.31 27.97 -5.58
C LYS A 272 -6.62 27.55 -4.93
N ALA A 273 -6.73 27.71 -3.63
CA ALA A 273 -7.99 27.52 -2.90
C ALA A 273 -8.99 28.54 -3.46
N THR A 274 -9.61 28.22 -4.59
CA THR A 274 -10.86 28.86 -5.00
C THR A 274 -11.83 28.53 -3.90
N ALA A 275 -12.62 29.49 -3.46
CA ALA A 275 -13.56 29.42 -2.34
C ALA A 275 -14.13 28.00 -2.18
N ALA A 276 -13.59 27.24 -1.22
CA ALA A 276 -13.98 25.87 -0.97
C ALA A 276 -15.47 25.88 -0.59
N ASN A 277 -16.24 25.04 -1.24
CA ASN A 277 -17.68 24.92 -0.99
C ASN A 277 -18.06 23.45 -1.13
N PHE A 278 -17.94 22.70 -0.04
CA PHE A 278 -18.21 21.28 -0.04
C PHE A 278 -19.59 20.97 -0.61
N ASN A 279 -19.59 20.15 -1.64
CA ASN A 279 -20.79 19.63 -2.27
C ASN A 279 -20.65 18.12 -2.43
N THR A 280 -21.41 17.37 -1.66
CA THR A 280 -21.36 15.90 -1.64
C THR A 280 -21.44 15.28 -3.03
N VAL A 281 -22.45 15.66 -3.83
CA VAL A 281 -22.70 15.03 -5.14
C VAL A 281 -21.58 15.34 -6.13
N LYS A 282 -21.10 16.58 -6.16
CA LYS A 282 -20.00 16.97 -7.06
C LYS A 282 -18.70 16.31 -6.66
N CYS A 283 -18.42 16.23 -5.35
CA CYS A 283 -17.23 15.57 -4.83
C CYS A 283 -17.25 14.05 -5.12
N GLN A 284 -18.39 13.38 -4.93
CA GLN A 284 -18.59 11.99 -5.30
C GLN A 284 -18.26 11.76 -6.78
N ARG A 285 -18.87 12.53 -7.68
CA ARG A 285 -18.63 12.42 -9.13
C ARG A 285 -17.16 12.66 -9.51
N ALA A 286 -16.49 13.59 -8.82
CA ALA A 286 -15.07 13.83 -9.04
C ALA A 286 -14.24 12.59 -8.69
N TYR A 287 -14.48 11.99 -7.53
CA TYR A 287 -13.75 10.77 -7.13
C TYR A 287 -14.15 9.53 -7.91
N ASP A 288 -15.40 9.39 -8.33
CA ASP A 288 -15.80 8.33 -9.27
C ASP A 288 -14.99 8.40 -10.56
N SER A 289 -14.77 9.62 -11.09
CA SER A 289 -13.92 9.83 -12.25
C SER A 289 -12.46 9.45 -12.00
N VAL A 290 -11.91 9.82 -10.84
CA VAL A 290 -10.54 9.47 -10.42
C VAL A 290 -10.37 7.94 -10.32
N ILE A 291 -11.25 7.27 -9.58
CA ILE A 291 -11.18 5.83 -9.37
C ILE A 291 -11.28 5.08 -10.71
N LYS A 292 -12.21 5.50 -11.57
CA LYS A 292 -12.36 4.91 -12.91
C LYS A 292 -11.10 5.08 -13.75
N THR A 293 -10.51 6.28 -13.79
CA THR A 293 -9.38 6.59 -14.67
C THR A 293 -8.08 5.98 -14.13
N ALA A 294 -7.74 6.22 -12.86
CA ALA A 294 -6.52 5.68 -12.27
C ALA A 294 -6.58 4.15 -12.14
N GLY A 295 -7.73 3.59 -11.73
CA GLY A 295 -7.91 2.13 -11.67
C GLY A 295 -7.82 1.44 -13.04
N ALA A 296 -8.05 2.15 -14.13
CA ALA A 296 -7.90 1.65 -15.50
C ALA A 296 -6.56 2.03 -16.16
N SER A 297 -5.62 2.64 -15.43
CA SER A 297 -4.30 2.97 -15.96
C SER A 297 -3.56 1.73 -16.49
N VAL A 298 -2.64 1.95 -17.43
CA VAL A 298 -1.87 0.85 -18.05
C VAL A 298 -1.13 0.04 -16.99
N LEU A 299 -0.52 0.74 -16.03
CA LEU A 299 0.21 0.13 -14.93
C LEU A 299 -0.69 -0.74 -14.04
N ASN A 300 -1.81 -0.18 -13.55
CA ASN A 300 -2.73 -0.93 -12.69
C ASN A 300 -3.35 -2.12 -13.43
N LYS A 301 -3.58 -2.00 -14.73
CA LYS A 301 -4.01 -3.14 -15.55
C LYS A 301 -2.95 -4.24 -15.61
N ALA A 302 -1.68 -3.89 -15.82
CA ALA A 302 -0.59 -4.85 -15.87
C ALA A 302 -0.42 -5.58 -14.52
N ASN A 303 -0.39 -4.80 -13.42
CA ASN A 303 -0.13 -5.34 -12.08
C ASN A 303 -1.29 -6.15 -11.50
N ASN A 304 -2.53 -5.92 -11.93
CA ASN A 304 -3.72 -6.56 -11.36
C ASN A 304 -4.43 -7.49 -12.35
N ASP A 305 -3.72 -8.15 -13.24
CA ASP A 305 -4.32 -9.02 -14.27
C ASP A 305 -5.51 -8.38 -15.02
N ARG A 306 -5.40 -7.07 -15.26
CA ARG A 306 -6.44 -6.22 -15.87
C ARG A 306 -7.73 -6.07 -15.03
N ILE A 307 -7.70 -6.44 -13.76
CA ILE A 307 -8.84 -6.29 -12.86
C ILE A 307 -8.94 -4.82 -12.43
N ARG A 308 -10.07 -4.17 -12.72
CA ARG A 308 -10.41 -2.83 -12.24
C ARG A 308 -11.07 -2.90 -10.86
N PRO A 309 -11.12 -1.80 -10.10
CA PRO A 309 -11.84 -1.78 -8.82
C PRO A 309 -13.30 -2.25 -8.94
N THR A 310 -13.97 -1.92 -10.05
CA THR A 310 -15.36 -2.35 -10.32
C THR A 310 -15.52 -3.85 -10.58
N GLU A 311 -14.46 -4.54 -10.95
CA GLU A 311 -14.49 -5.97 -11.29
C GLU A 311 -14.18 -6.88 -10.09
N ILE A 312 -13.66 -6.32 -9.01
CA ILE A 312 -13.30 -7.07 -7.78
C ILE A 312 -14.48 -7.92 -7.29
N ARG A 313 -15.69 -7.38 -7.36
CA ARG A 313 -16.91 -8.06 -6.90
C ARG A 313 -17.29 -9.31 -7.72
N THR A 314 -16.69 -9.51 -8.88
CA THR A 314 -16.91 -10.69 -9.73
C THR A 314 -15.90 -11.81 -9.51
N LEU A 315 -14.87 -11.54 -8.67
CA LEU A 315 -13.82 -12.52 -8.40
C LEU A 315 -14.30 -13.61 -7.45
N PRO A 316 -13.79 -14.84 -7.61
CA PRO A 316 -14.06 -15.96 -6.71
C PRO A 316 -13.72 -15.59 -5.25
N GLY A 317 -14.60 -15.93 -4.32
CA GLY A 317 -14.44 -15.62 -2.90
C GLY A 317 -15.07 -14.29 -2.48
N TYR A 318 -15.17 -13.29 -3.35
CA TYR A 318 -15.69 -11.97 -2.97
C TYR A 318 -17.11 -12.02 -2.36
N SER A 319 -18.01 -12.84 -2.92
CA SER A 319 -19.42 -12.92 -2.46
C SER A 319 -19.55 -13.32 -0.99
N ASN A 320 -18.60 -14.09 -0.47
CA ASN A 320 -18.59 -14.60 0.90
C ASN A 320 -17.65 -13.83 1.82
N ALA A 321 -16.70 -13.07 1.27
CA ALA A 321 -15.73 -12.35 2.05
C ALA A 321 -16.37 -11.30 2.97
N LYS A 322 -15.99 -11.33 4.23
CA LYS A 322 -16.15 -10.21 5.17
C LYS A 322 -14.87 -9.40 5.13
N PHE A 323 -14.96 -8.10 5.27
CA PHE A 323 -13.80 -7.21 5.13
C PHE A 323 -13.52 -6.44 6.40
N LYS A 324 -12.24 -6.15 6.64
CA LYS A 324 -11.77 -5.17 7.60
C LYS A 324 -11.22 -3.97 6.82
N GLY A 325 -11.73 -2.78 7.11
CA GLY A 325 -11.19 -1.53 6.57
C GLY A 325 -10.06 -1.04 7.46
N VAL A 326 -8.90 -0.77 6.87
CA VAL A 326 -7.68 -0.37 7.61
C VAL A 326 -7.10 0.93 7.08
N SER A 327 -6.05 1.44 7.72
CA SER A 327 -5.34 2.67 7.36
C SER A 327 -6.28 3.88 7.25
N SER A 328 -6.32 4.59 6.13
CA SER A 328 -7.13 5.80 5.95
C SER A 328 -8.63 5.58 6.20
N ILE A 329 -9.15 4.37 5.97
CA ILE A 329 -10.55 4.05 6.27
C ILE A 329 -10.81 4.22 7.78
N THR A 330 -9.96 3.59 8.58
CA THR A 330 -10.03 3.67 10.05
C THR A 330 -9.79 5.10 10.54
N TYR A 331 -8.74 5.77 10.03
CA TYR A 331 -8.41 7.15 10.44
C TYR A 331 -9.56 8.12 10.16
N ASN A 332 -10.10 8.12 8.94
CA ASN A 332 -11.16 9.05 8.56
C ASN A 332 -12.45 8.79 9.35
N MET A 333 -12.83 7.53 9.55
CA MET A 333 -14.03 7.18 10.32
C MET A 333 -13.88 7.54 11.81
N ASN A 334 -12.72 7.26 12.41
CA ASN A 334 -12.45 7.61 13.80
C ASN A 334 -12.39 9.12 14.03
N THR A 335 -11.76 9.87 13.12
CA THR A 335 -11.74 11.34 13.19
C THR A 335 -13.17 11.90 13.14
N LEU A 336 -14.05 11.32 12.32
CA LEU A 336 -15.45 11.68 12.28
C LEU A 336 -16.30 11.05 13.41
N LYS A 337 -15.64 10.46 14.42
CA LYS A 337 -16.27 9.83 15.61
C LYS A 337 -17.31 8.78 15.29
N LEU A 338 -17.10 8.04 14.20
CA LEU A 338 -17.98 6.94 13.83
C LEU A 338 -17.68 5.71 14.68
N LYS A 339 -18.74 5.11 15.21
CA LYS A 339 -18.65 3.80 15.89
C LYS A 339 -18.97 2.68 14.89
N PRO A 340 -18.37 1.48 15.03
CA PRO A 340 -18.78 0.31 14.25
C PRO A 340 -20.27 0.05 14.36
N GLY A 341 -20.80 -0.74 13.46
CA GLY A 341 -22.20 -1.17 13.51
C GLY A 341 -22.90 -1.12 12.16
N ARG A 342 -24.20 -1.37 12.18
CA ARG A 342 -25.03 -1.46 10.96
C ARG A 342 -25.00 -0.17 10.13
N ALA A 343 -25.17 -0.31 8.83
CA ALA A 343 -25.26 0.78 7.85
C ALA A 343 -24.05 1.75 7.92
N LEU A 344 -22.85 1.19 8.09
CA LEU A 344 -21.63 1.97 8.29
C LEU A 344 -21.36 2.96 7.14
N GLY A 345 -21.52 2.54 5.88
CA GLY A 345 -21.33 3.43 4.72
C GLY A 345 -22.32 4.60 4.71
N THR A 346 -23.60 4.35 4.99
CA THR A 346 -24.62 5.41 5.07
C THR A 346 -24.31 6.41 6.19
N ARG A 347 -23.90 5.90 7.37
CA ARG A 347 -23.53 6.76 8.50
C ARG A 347 -22.26 7.55 8.22
N PHE A 348 -21.31 6.94 7.53
CA PHE A 348 -20.07 7.61 7.12
C PHE A 348 -20.39 8.76 6.16
N GLN A 349 -21.19 8.52 5.12
CA GLN A 349 -21.61 9.59 4.20
C GLN A 349 -22.38 10.71 4.93
N LYS A 350 -23.25 10.37 5.88
CA LYS A 350 -23.95 11.35 6.69
C LYS A 350 -22.99 12.19 7.53
N ALA A 351 -22.00 11.56 8.17
CA ALA A 351 -20.99 12.25 8.98
C ALA A 351 -20.13 13.20 8.12
N ILE A 352 -19.69 12.75 6.94
CA ILE A 352 -18.98 13.58 5.97
C ILE A 352 -19.81 14.83 5.63
N THR A 353 -21.05 14.62 5.19
CA THR A 353 -21.93 15.74 4.78
C THR A 353 -22.20 16.70 5.94
N THR A 354 -22.48 16.18 7.13
CA THR A 354 -22.77 17.00 8.33
C THR A 354 -21.58 17.83 8.76
N THR A 355 -20.38 17.25 8.68
CA THR A 355 -19.13 17.92 9.10
C THR A 355 -18.64 18.92 8.05
N CYS A 356 -18.67 18.51 6.79
CA CYS A 356 -17.98 19.19 5.71
C CYS A 356 -18.82 20.25 4.98
N ALA A 357 -20.16 20.21 5.13
CA ALA A 357 -21.05 21.15 4.45
C ALA A 357 -21.50 22.31 5.35
N GLY A 358 -21.86 23.43 4.68
CA GLY A 358 -22.42 24.63 5.32
C GLY A 358 -21.40 25.66 5.78
N LYS A 359 -21.89 26.82 6.21
CA LYS A 359 -21.05 28.00 6.51
C LYS A 359 -19.99 27.77 7.59
N ASN A 360 -20.27 26.90 8.58
CA ASN A 360 -19.36 26.61 9.70
C ASN A 360 -18.58 25.30 9.50
N ALA A 361 -18.41 24.84 8.27
CA ALA A 361 -17.76 23.56 7.99
C ALA A 361 -16.32 23.51 8.53
N TRP A 362 -15.51 24.56 8.30
CA TRP A 362 -14.14 24.59 8.81
C TRP A 362 -14.08 24.56 10.34
N THR A 363 -14.95 25.29 11.03
CA THR A 363 -15.03 25.26 12.50
C THR A 363 -15.33 23.85 13.01
N LYS A 364 -16.20 23.10 12.33
CA LYS A 364 -16.50 21.72 12.72
C LYS A 364 -15.29 20.80 12.47
N VAL A 365 -14.64 20.94 11.31
CA VAL A 365 -13.46 20.13 10.95
C VAL A 365 -12.32 20.40 11.92
N SER A 366 -11.94 21.67 12.13
CA SER A 366 -10.84 22.05 12.99
C SER A 366 -11.02 21.61 14.44
N ALA A 367 -12.26 21.60 14.93
CA ALA A 367 -12.58 21.11 16.28
C ALA A 367 -12.39 19.60 16.49
N LEU A 368 -12.15 18.81 15.42
CA LEU A 368 -11.84 17.39 15.51
C LEU A 368 -10.36 17.13 15.76
N TYR A 369 -9.49 18.12 15.60
CA TYR A 369 -8.05 18.02 15.77
C TYR A 369 -7.60 18.81 16.99
N ARG A 370 -6.50 18.35 17.65
CA ARG A 370 -5.89 19.08 18.77
C ARG A 370 -5.26 20.39 18.31
N ASP A 371 -4.63 20.34 17.14
CA ASP A 371 -4.08 21.51 16.46
C ASP A 371 -4.97 21.84 15.26
N PRO A 372 -5.63 23.00 15.25
CA PRO A 372 -6.43 23.46 14.12
C PRO A 372 -5.62 23.68 12.84
N GLN A 373 -4.29 23.81 12.95
CA GLN A 373 -3.37 23.96 11.82
C GLN A 373 -2.80 22.61 11.34
N ASP A 374 -3.29 21.48 11.89
CA ASP A 374 -2.92 20.16 11.44
C ASP A 374 -3.24 20.01 9.94
N SER A 375 -2.21 19.68 9.15
CA SER A 375 -2.32 19.54 7.70
C SER A 375 -3.34 18.48 7.28
N PHE A 376 -3.67 17.52 8.15
CA PHE A 376 -4.70 16.51 7.89
C PHE A 376 -6.12 17.08 8.02
N ALA A 377 -6.32 18.16 8.78
CA ALA A 377 -7.62 18.78 8.95
C ALA A 377 -8.19 19.29 7.62
N GLU A 378 -7.36 19.97 6.81
CA GLU A 378 -7.79 20.50 5.51
C GLU A 378 -8.22 19.37 4.54
N GLY A 379 -7.53 18.23 4.58
CA GLY A 379 -7.79 17.07 3.74
C GLY A 379 -8.96 16.20 4.20
N LEU A 380 -9.43 16.33 5.43
CA LEU A 380 -10.40 15.40 6.02
C LEU A 380 -11.63 15.15 5.14
N CYS A 381 -12.24 16.22 4.64
CA CYS A 381 -13.48 16.12 3.84
C CYS A 381 -13.23 15.42 2.51
N ALA A 382 -12.18 15.81 1.80
CA ALA A 382 -11.78 15.22 0.53
C ALA A 382 -11.38 13.74 0.71
N ASN A 383 -10.53 13.45 1.70
CA ASN A 383 -10.06 12.11 2.01
C ASN A 383 -11.20 11.19 2.44
N SER A 384 -12.10 11.68 3.30
CA SER A 384 -13.25 10.89 3.75
C SER A 384 -14.22 10.59 2.61
N GLN A 385 -14.48 11.57 1.73
CA GLN A 385 -15.34 11.34 0.57
C GLN A 385 -14.70 10.36 -0.42
N TYR A 386 -13.38 10.47 -0.66
CA TYR A 386 -12.64 9.50 -1.46
C TYR A 386 -12.73 8.09 -0.87
N THR A 387 -12.42 7.96 0.42
CA THR A 387 -12.50 6.68 1.15
C THR A 387 -13.88 6.05 1.02
N HIS A 388 -14.94 6.87 1.16
CA HIS A 388 -16.31 6.41 0.97
C HIS A 388 -16.55 5.90 -0.45
N GLN A 389 -16.12 6.66 -1.49
CA GLN A 389 -16.32 6.29 -2.88
C GLN A 389 -15.54 5.04 -3.27
N PHE A 390 -14.29 4.90 -2.83
CA PHE A 390 -13.51 3.70 -3.10
C PHE A 390 -14.11 2.45 -2.45
N THR A 391 -14.60 2.58 -1.20
CA THR A 391 -15.12 1.44 -0.44
C THR A 391 -16.56 1.05 -0.86
N TYR A 392 -17.45 2.03 -1.02
CA TYR A 392 -18.89 1.81 -1.20
C TYR A 392 -19.44 2.27 -2.54
N GLY A 393 -18.73 3.13 -3.27
CA GLY A 393 -19.18 3.72 -4.52
C GLY A 393 -19.17 2.74 -5.70
N ASP A 394 -19.90 3.07 -6.76
CA ASP A 394 -20.09 2.21 -7.92
C ASP A 394 -18.80 2.02 -8.74
N GLN A 395 -17.89 2.98 -8.73
CA GLN A 395 -16.57 2.89 -9.40
C GLN A 395 -15.51 2.23 -8.52
N GLY A 396 -15.76 2.03 -7.24
CA GLY A 396 -14.87 1.38 -6.29
C GLY A 396 -15.19 -0.11 -6.09
N VAL A 397 -14.77 -0.62 -4.93
CA VAL A 397 -14.95 -2.04 -4.54
C VAL A 397 -16.42 -2.39 -4.32
N ARG A 398 -17.23 -1.40 -3.91
CA ARG A 398 -18.66 -1.53 -3.63
C ARG A 398 -18.98 -2.64 -2.60
N VAL A 399 -18.30 -2.58 -1.47
CA VAL A 399 -18.52 -3.56 -0.39
C VAL A 399 -19.91 -3.39 0.21
N PRO A 400 -20.70 -4.47 0.34
CA PRO A 400 -21.94 -4.42 1.08
C PRO A 400 -21.72 -3.98 2.53
N GLN A 401 -22.47 -2.98 3.00
CA GLN A 401 -22.25 -2.35 4.32
C GLN A 401 -22.27 -3.32 5.51
N LYS A 402 -22.96 -4.45 5.38
CA LYS A 402 -23.03 -5.50 6.41
C LYS A 402 -21.80 -6.43 6.43
N ARG A 403 -20.93 -6.33 5.43
CA ARG A 403 -19.75 -7.19 5.27
C ARG A 403 -18.43 -6.48 5.55
N ILE A 404 -18.45 -5.25 6.01
CA ILE A 404 -17.24 -4.52 6.38
C ILE A 404 -17.30 -4.06 7.83
N THR A 405 -16.19 -4.26 8.52
CA THR A 405 -15.92 -3.75 9.86
C THR A 405 -14.75 -2.78 9.83
N VAL A 406 -14.68 -1.91 10.81
CA VAL A 406 -13.58 -0.97 10.99
C VAL A 406 -13.30 -0.88 12.48
N ASP A 407 -12.05 -0.89 12.87
CA ASP A 407 -11.67 -0.78 14.27
C ASP A 407 -11.98 0.61 14.83
N THR A 408 -12.51 0.65 16.04
CA THR A 408 -12.93 1.91 16.68
C THR A 408 -11.82 2.71 17.29
N MET A 409 -10.67 2.08 17.52
CA MET A 409 -9.51 2.75 18.08
C MET A 409 -8.31 2.52 17.18
N LEU A 410 -7.49 3.54 17.05
CA LEU A 410 -6.14 3.43 16.51
C LEU A 410 -5.30 2.70 17.57
N THR A 411 -5.54 1.40 17.72
CA THR A 411 -4.72 0.57 18.60
C THR A 411 -3.35 0.38 17.95
N LYS A 412 -2.33 0.16 18.76
CA LYS A 412 -0.99 -0.23 18.26
C LYS A 412 -1.02 -1.52 17.43
N ASP A 413 -2.15 -2.23 17.46
CA ASP A 413 -2.33 -3.56 16.89
C ASP A 413 -3.21 -3.59 15.62
N GLN A 414 -3.27 -2.46 14.88
CA GLN A 414 -3.91 -2.50 13.56
C GLN A 414 -3.14 -3.41 12.62
N PRO A 415 -3.86 -4.16 11.76
CA PRO A 415 -3.21 -4.96 10.73
C PRO A 415 -2.24 -4.13 9.89
N SER A 416 -1.05 -4.67 9.68
CA SER A 416 0.04 -4.01 8.98
C SER A 416 0.75 -5.02 8.10
N TRP A 417 1.03 -4.64 6.84
CA TRP A 417 1.80 -5.49 5.96
C TRP A 417 3.19 -5.84 6.53
N SER A 418 3.82 -4.94 7.30
CA SER A 418 5.13 -5.20 7.91
C SER A 418 5.09 -6.32 8.93
N LYS A 419 4.00 -6.43 9.66
CA LYS A 419 3.75 -7.51 10.62
C LYS A 419 3.46 -8.84 9.92
N GLY A 420 2.65 -8.80 8.82
CA GLY A 420 2.42 -9.98 7.98
C GLY A 420 3.68 -10.44 7.24
N PHE A 421 4.56 -9.53 6.84
CA PHE A 421 5.88 -9.87 6.32
C PHE A 421 6.71 -10.55 7.42
N ALA A 422 6.80 -9.98 8.62
CA ALA A 422 7.53 -10.58 9.74
C ALA A 422 7.02 -11.99 10.08
N LEU A 423 5.71 -12.22 10.01
CA LEU A 423 5.11 -13.55 10.19
C LEU A 423 5.72 -14.59 9.22
N THR A 424 5.90 -14.22 7.95
CA THR A 424 6.50 -15.13 6.96
C THR A 424 8.00 -15.36 7.17
N GLN A 425 8.70 -14.44 7.83
CA GLN A 425 10.13 -14.57 8.13
C GLN A 425 10.39 -15.43 9.38
N LEU A 426 9.53 -15.28 10.38
CA LEU A 426 9.66 -15.97 11.67
C LEU A 426 9.11 -17.42 11.64
N ASN A 427 8.24 -17.75 10.68
CA ASN A 427 7.66 -19.10 10.53
C ASN A 427 8.23 -19.84 9.30
N ARG A 428 9.50 -19.64 8.97
CA ARG A 428 10.18 -20.35 7.87
C ARG A 428 10.69 -21.72 8.31
#